data_2682b338ac4d46de8e7719b7308032f2
#
_entry.id   2682b338ac4d46de8e7719b7308032f2
#
_cell.length_a   1.000
_cell.length_b   1.000
_cell.length_c   1.000
_cell.angle_alpha   90.00
_cell.angle_beta   90.00
_cell.angle_gamma   90.00
#
_symmetry.space_group_name_H-M   'P 1'
#
loop_
_entity.id
_entity.type
_entity.pdbx_description
1 polymer ?
#
loop_
_entity_poly.entity_id
_entity_poly.type
_entity_poly.pdbx_seq_one_letter_code
_entity_poly.pdbx_strand_id
1 'polypeptide(L)'
;MNIQKNVQTVKDFFAAMGGSDRQGLLALCAEDIEWIIPGEDWPLAGTHRGHAGLADLLQKASKNMETSFPKPPEFLAQGDRVLVVGFARGKVKATNRMFEDHFVFAITVRNGKLMNIREYVDTQALARASEIDAKSRP
;
A
#
# COMPACT_ATOMS: atom_id res chain seq x y z
N MET A 1 15.20 -3.39 -20.70
CA MET A 1 14.06 -3.30 -19.76
C MET A 1 12.95 -4.19 -20.25
N ASN A 2 12.43 -5.08 -19.42
CA ASN A 2 11.36 -5.97 -19.79
C ASN A 2 10.09 -5.61 -19.02
N ILE A 3 9.12 -5.01 -19.72
CA ILE A 3 7.86 -4.55 -19.14
C ILE A 3 7.07 -5.70 -18.54
N GLN A 4 7.02 -6.85 -19.18
CA GLN A 4 6.29 -8.02 -18.66
C GLN A 4 6.90 -8.52 -17.36
N LYS A 5 8.23 -8.53 -17.26
CA LYS A 5 8.90 -8.89 -16.00
C LYS A 5 8.63 -7.88 -14.89
N ASN A 6 8.59 -6.60 -15.23
CA ASN A 6 8.28 -5.55 -14.26
C ASN A 6 6.86 -5.72 -13.71
N VAL A 7 5.89 -6.00 -14.59
CA VAL A 7 4.52 -6.27 -14.16
C VAL A 7 4.47 -7.51 -13.27
N GLN A 8 5.19 -8.57 -13.64
CA GLN A 8 5.21 -9.80 -12.83
C GLN A 8 5.82 -9.55 -11.45
N THR A 9 6.88 -8.76 -11.37
CA THR A 9 7.50 -8.37 -10.08
C THR A 9 6.49 -7.68 -9.18
N VAL A 10 5.69 -6.76 -9.74
CA VAL A 10 4.66 -6.05 -8.98
C VAL A 10 3.53 -7.01 -8.55
N LYS A 11 3.12 -7.91 -9.43
CA LYS A 11 2.12 -8.95 -9.08
C LYS A 11 2.63 -9.83 -7.94
N ASP A 12 3.90 -10.23 -7.98
CA ASP A 12 4.51 -11.03 -6.92
C ASP A 12 4.56 -10.27 -5.60
N PHE A 13 4.81 -8.96 -5.65
CA PHE A 13 4.79 -8.09 -4.48
C PHE A 13 3.41 -8.08 -3.82
N PHE A 14 2.34 -7.89 -4.61
CA PHE A 14 0.97 -7.91 -4.07
C PHE A 14 0.57 -9.29 -3.55
N ALA A 15 1.01 -10.35 -4.21
CA ALA A 15 0.76 -11.72 -3.74
C ALA A 15 1.44 -11.98 -2.39
N ALA A 16 2.67 -11.52 -2.23
CA ALA A 16 3.39 -11.65 -0.95
C ALA A 16 2.70 -10.85 0.15
N MET A 17 2.19 -9.66 -0.16
CA MET A 17 1.45 -8.84 0.78
C MET A 17 0.16 -9.54 1.23
N GLY A 18 -0.60 -10.07 0.29
CA GLY A 18 -1.85 -10.78 0.58
C GLY A 18 -1.64 -12.07 1.34
N GLY A 19 -0.51 -12.75 1.12
CA GLY A 19 -0.14 -13.99 1.81
C GLY A 19 0.60 -13.77 3.12
N SER A 20 0.77 -12.54 3.55
CA SER A 20 1.54 -12.18 4.76
C SER A 20 2.98 -12.70 4.73
N ASP A 21 3.55 -12.83 3.53
CA ASP A 21 4.95 -13.24 3.33
C ASP A 21 5.85 -12.00 3.35
N ARG A 22 6.19 -11.57 4.56
CA ARG A 22 6.97 -10.34 4.75
C ARG A 22 8.37 -10.45 4.16
N GLN A 23 9.03 -11.58 4.34
CA GLN A 23 10.38 -11.79 3.80
C GLN A 23 10.36 -11.80 2.26
N GLY A 24 9.40 -12.49 1.66
CA GLY A 24 9.24 -12.50 0.20
C GLY A 24 8.95 -11.12 -0.35
N LEU A 25 8.13 -10.34 0.35
CA LEU A 25 7.83 -8.96 -0.05
C LEU A 25 9.09 -8.09 -0.02
N LEU A 26 9.84 -8.12 1.07
CA LEU A 26 11.06 -7.31 1.20
C LEU A 26 12.13 -7.72 0.20
N ALA A 27 12.19 -9.01 -0.16
CA ALA A 27 13.14 -9.49 -1.16
C ALA A 27 12.88 -8.90 -2.56
N LEU A 28 11.66 -8.45 -2.83
CA LEU A 28 11.30 -7.80 -4.08
C LEU A 28 11.57 -6.30 -4.08
N CYS A 29 11.98 -5.75 -2.96
CA CYS A 29 12.18 -4.30 -2.78
C CYS A 29 13.67 -3.97 -2.70
N ALA A 30 14.06 -2.84 -3.32
CA ALA A 30 15.40 -2.30 -3.16
C ALA A 30 15.66 -1.96 -1.69
N GLU A 31 16.93 -2.01 -1.27
CA GLU A 31 17.28 -1.68 0.11
C GLU A 31 16.92 -0.24 0.49
N ASP A 32 16.98 0.66 -0.47
CA ASP A 32 16.66 2.09 -0.28
C ASP A 32 15.28 2.47 -0.82
N ILE A 33 14.38 1.52 -0.91
CA ILE A 33 13.01 1.78 -1.38
C ILE A 33 12.33 2.89 -0.59
N GLU A 34 11.51 3.67 -1.26
CA GLU A 34 10.60 4.62 -0.63
C GLU A 34 9.16 4.27 -0.96
N TRP A 35 8.32 4.22 0.06
CA TRP A 35 6.88 4.03 -0.09
C TRP A 35 6.18 5.26 0.47
N ILE A 36 5.53 6.01 -0.39
CA ILE A 36 4.91 7.29 -0.06
C ILE A 36 3.40 7.11 -0.01
N ILE A 37 2.83 7.36 1.15
CA ILE A 37 1.40 7.27 1.41
C ILE A 37 0.89 8.68 1.66
N PRO A 38 -0.04 9.19 0.83
CA PRO A 38 -0.50 10.56 0.95
C PRO A 38 -1.49 10.74 2.09
N GLY A 39 -1.77 11.99 2.39
CA GLY A 39 -2.81 12.37 3.32
C GLY A 39 -2.29 12.82 4.66
N GLU A 40 -3.24 13.20 5.48
CA GLU A 40 -3.05 13.60 6.88
C GLU A 40 -4.14 12.91 7.69
N ASP A 41 -4.03 12.95 8.99
CA ASP A 41 -5.08 12.48 9.90
C ASP A 41 -5.42 10.98 9.79
N TRP A 42 -4.48 10.17 9.28
CA TRP A 42 -4.63 8.72 9.35
C TRP A 42 -3.26 8.05 9.55
N PRO A 43 -3.25 6.87 10.22
CA PRO A 43 -2.00 6.34 10.80
C PRO A 43 -0.89 5.99 9.82
N LEU A 44 -1.23 5.65 8.57
CA LEU A 44 -0.25 5.15 7.62
C LEU A 44 0.34 6.23 6.72
N ALA A 45 -0.17 7.49 6.80
CA ALA A 45 0.32 8.58 5.96
C ALA A 45 1.80 8.87 6.23
N GLY A 46 2.53 9.24 5.18
CA GLY A 46 3.93 9.61 5.27
C GLY A 46 4.82 8.84 4.33
N THR A 47 6.12 9.08 4.44
CA THR A 47 7.14 8.39 3.65
C THR A 47 7.82 7.34 4.49
N HIS A 48 7.79 6.09 4.00
CA HIS A 48 8.38 4.93 4.66
C HIS A 48 9.59 4.50 3.86
N ARG A 49 10.76 4.46 4.48
CA ARG A 49 12.02 4.25 3.78
C ARG A 49 12.73 2.98 4.19
N GLY A 50 13.28 2.30 3.18
CA GLY A 50 14.08 1.11 3.35
C GLY A 50 13.27 -0.09 3.84
N HIS A 51 13.94 -1.22 3.99
CA HIS A 51 13.28 -2.45 4.46
C HIS A 51 12.72 -2.28 5.88
N ALA A 52 13.44 -1.58 6.74
CA ALA A 52 12.96 -1.33 8.11
C ALA A 52 11.69 -0.48 8.11
N GLY A 53 11.64 0.57 7.28
CA GLY A 53 10.45 1.41 7.14
C GLY A 53 9.26 0.65 6.59
N LEU A 54 9.49 -0.23 5.60
CA LEU A 54 8.42 -1.06 5.05
C LEU A 54 7.93 -2.10 6.05
N ALA A 55 8.81 -2.73 6.78
CA ALA A 55 8.42 -3.70 7.81
C ALA A 55 7.55 -3.03 8.88
N ASP A 56 7.93 -1.82 9.31
CA ASP A 56 7.16 -1.05 10.26
C ASP A 56 5.78 -0.66 9.71
N LEU A 57 5.73 -0.21 8.44
CA LEU A 57 4.47 0.11 7.78
C LEU A 57 3.53 -1.09 7.71
N LEU A 58 4.04 -2.25 7.30
CA LEU A 58 3.23 -3.46 7.19
C LEU A 58 2.69 -3.91 8.55
N GLN A 59 3.49 -3.78 9.59
CA GLN A 59 3.07 -4.08 10.95
C GLN A 59 1.97 -3.14 11.41
N LYS A 60 2.13 -1.84 11.18
CA LYS A 60 1.11 -0.83 11.50
C LYS A 60 -0.18 -1.07 10.73
N ALA A 61 -0.07 -1.39 9.44
CA ALA A 61 -1.24 -1.68 8.61
C ALA A 61 -2.02 -2.86 9.18
N SER A 62 -1.35 -3.95 9.52
CA SER A 62 -2.02 -5.13 10.06
C SER A 62 -2.64 -4.89 11.44
N LYS A 63 -2.06 -4.01 12.26
CA LYS A 63 -2.61 -3.65 13.56
C LYS A 63 -3.80 -2.70 13.46
N ASN A 64 -3.81 -1.82 12.49
CA ASN A 64 -4.78 -0.73 12.41
C ASN A 64 -5.95 -1.00 11.48
N MET A 65 -5.77 -1.86 10.49
CA MET A 65 -6.74 -2.01 9.41
C MET A 65 -6.95 -3.48 9.03
N GLU A 66 -8.18 -3.78 8.64
CA GLU A 66 -8.52 -4.99 7.91
C GLU A 66 -8.89 -4.55 6.50
N THR A 67 -8.25 -5.11 5.48
CA THR A 67 -8.45 -4.67 4.09
C THR A 67 -8.70 -5.89 3.21
N SER A 68 -9.66 -5.76 2.30
CA SER A 68 -9.93 -6.77 1.28
C SER A 68 -10.01 -6.12 -0.10
N PHE A 69 -9.75 -6.92 -1.12
CA PHE A 69 -9.79 -6.48 -2.52
C PHE A 69 -10.85 -7.30 -3.23
N PRO A 70 -12.09 -6.77 -3.36
CA PRO A 70 -13.19 -7.55 -3.94
C PRO A 70 -13.04 -7.85 -5.42
N LYS A 71 -12.17 -7.12 -6.11
CA LYS A 71 -11.90 -7.30 -7.55
C LYS A 71 -10.41 -7.33 -7.80
N PRO A 72 -9.93 -8.12 -8.78
CA PRO A 72 -8.53 -8.05 -9.19
C PRO A 72 -8.18 -6.64 -9.70
N PRO A 73 -7.02 -6.09 -9.34
CA PRO A 73 -6.61 -4.79 -9.87
C PRO A 73 -6.16 -4.89 -11.33
N GLU A 74 -6.16 -3.74 -12.01
CA GLU A 74 -5.58 -3.61 -13.33
C GLU A 74 -4.11 -3.22 -13.23
N PHE A 75 -3.29 -3.78 -14.10
CA PHE A 75 -1.87 -3.45 -14.18
C PHE A 75 -1.60 -2.77 -15.53
N LEU A 76 -1.04 -1.56 -15.48
CA LEU A 76 -0.68 -0.77 -16.65
C LEU A 76 0.81 -0.45 -16.56
N ALA A 77 1.56 -0.63 -17.61
CA ALA A 77 3.00 -0.45 -17.55
C ALA A 77 3.53 0.36 -18.73
N GLN A 78 4.51 1.21 -18.45
CA GLN A 78 5.23 1.97 -19.45
C GLN A 78 6.66 2.19 -18.92
N GLY A 79 7.65 1.75 -19.69
CA GLY A 79 9.04 1.85 -19.25
C GLY A 79 9.28 1.10 -17.96
N ASP A 80 9.88 1.77 -16.98
CA ASP A 80 10.15 1.22 -15.64
C ASP A 80 9.00 1.46 -14.66
N ARG A 81 7.86 2.00 -15.13
CA ARG A 81 6.70 2.34 -14.29
C ARG A 81 5.60 1.32 -14.46
N VAL A 82 5.04 0.89 -13.33
CA VAL A 82 3.85 0.03 -13.29
C VAL A 82 2.80 0.74 -12.45
N LEU A 83 1.62 0.95 -13.03
CA LEU A 83 0.46 1.47 -12.30
C LEU A 83 -0.45 0.32 -11.93
N VAL A 84 -0.92 0.31 -10.71
CA VAL A 84 -1.89 -0.67 -10.21
C VAL A 84 -3.14 0.09 -9.84
N VAL A 85 -4.22 -0.15 -10.59
CA VAL A 85 -5.50 0.55 -10.40
C VAL A 85 -6.49 -0.43 -9.79
N GLY A 86 -7.06 -0.08 -8.66
CA GLY A 86 -7.92 -1.02 -7.98
C GLY A 86 -8.90 -0.39 -7.01
N PHE A 87 -9.57 -1.28 -6.29
CA PHE A 87 -10.58 -0.92 -5.31
C PHE A 87 -10.40 -1.81 -4.07
N ALA A 88 -10.41 -1.19 -2.91
CA ALA A 88 -10.29 -1.89 -1.63
C ALA A 88 -11.47 -1.53 -0.72
N ARG A 89 -11.84 -2.47 0.12
CA ARG A 89 -12.74 -2.25 1.25
C ARG A 89 -12.04 -2.61 2.52
N GLY A 90 -12.30 -1.88 3.57
CA GLY A 90 -11.66 -2.19 4.82
C GLY A 90 -12.37 -1.60 6.02
N LYS A 91 -11.76 -1.84 7.17
CA LYS A 91 -12.22 -1.35 8.46
C LYS A 91 -11.02 -0.88 9.26
N VAL A 92 -11.14 0.28 9.88
CA VAL A 92 -10.16 0.77 10.85
C VAL A 92 -10.50 0.15 12.20
N LYS A 93 -9.60 -0.66 12.73
CA LYS A 93 -9.86 -1.45 13.94
C LYS A 93 -10.18 -0.58 15.16
N ALA A 94 -9.45 0.54 15.33
CA ALA A 94 -9.64 1.42 16.49
C ALA A 94 -11.02 2.07 16.55
N THR A 95 -11.63 2.36 15.41
CA THR A 95 -12.92 3.04 15.34
C THR A 95 -14.07 2.11 14.94
N ASN A 96 -13.74 0.93 14.43
CA ASN A 96 -14.67 -0.03 13.85
C ASN A 96 -15.44 0.54 12.65
N ARG A 97 -14.91 1.58 12.01
CA ARG A 97 -15.52 2.23 10.85
C ARG A 97 -15.03 1.61 9.55
N MET A 98 -15.96 1.43 8.61
CA MET A 98 -15.68 0.91 7.29
C MET A 98 -15.22 2.01 6.35
N PHE A 99 -14.41 1.65 5.35
CA PHE A 99 -14.03 2.56 4.27
C PHE A 99 -14.04 1.82 2.93
N GLU A 100 -14.22 2.60 1.88
CA GLU A 100 -14.04 2.16 0.50
C GLU A 100 -12.97 3.06 -0.13
N ASP A 101 -12.07 2.46 -0.91
CA ASP A 101 -10.90 3.15 -1.42
C ASP A 101 -10.64 2.75 -2.87
N HIS A 102 -10.83 3.71 -3.78
CA HIS A 102 -10.36 3.59 -5.16
C HIS A 102 -8.93 4.06 -5.18
N PHE A 103 -8.01 3.17 -5.49
CA PHE A 103 -6.58 3.47 -5.37
C PHE A 103 -5.83 3.34 -6.69
N VAL A 104 -4.72 4.04 -6.78
CA VAL A 104 -3.69 3.83 -7.79
C VAL A 104 -2.35 3.77 -7.08
N PHE A 105 -1.59 2.70 -7.33
CA PHE A 105 -0.20 2.63 -6.91
C PHE A 105 0.66 2.91 -8.12
N ALA A 106 1.52 3.93 -8.05
CA ALA A 106 2.52 4.22 -9.06
C ALA A 106 3.86 3.67 -8.58
N ILE A 107 4.37 2.66 -9.27
CA ILE A 107 5.53 1.91 -8.82
C ILE A 107 6.64 2.00 -9.86
N THR A 108 7.86 2.26 -9.40
CA THR A 108 9.06 2.22 -10.24
C THR A 108 9.80 0.91 -9.97
N VAL A 109 10.08 0.15 -11.04
CA VAL A 109 10.78 -1.13 -10.94
C VAL A 109 12.06 -1.05 -11.77
N ARG A 110 13.21 -1.37 -11.17
CA ARG A 110 14.50 -1.41 -11.84
C ARG A 110 15.29 -2.64 -11.37
N ASN A 111 15.90 -3.33 -12.32
CA ASN A 111 16.73 -4.51 -12.02
C ASN A 111 15.96 -5.55 -11.18
N GLY A 112 14.66 -5.72 -11.47
CA GLY A 112 13.83 -6.69 -10.77
C GLY A 112 13.45 -6.33 -9.34
N LYS A 113 13.64 -5.06 -8.94
CA LYS A 113 13.32 -4.59 -7.59
C LYS A 113 12.41 -3.38 -7.65
N LEU A 114 11.48 -3.29 -6.70
CA LEU A 114 10.68 -2.10 -6.50
C LEU A 114 11.55 -1.03 -5.87
N MET A 115 11.66 0.13 -6.53
CA MET A 115 12.48 1.26 -6.09
C MET A 115 11.68 2.32 -5.38
N ASN A 116 10.44 2.52 -5.82
CA ASN A 116 9.56 3.57 -5.30
C ASN A 116 8.12 3.13 -5.46
N ILE A 117 7.33 3.38 -4.43
CA ILE A 117 5.88 3.16 -4.45
C ILE A 117 5.23 4.45 -4.00
N ARG A 118 4.37 5.01 -4.82
CA ARG A 118 3.54 6.15 -4.42
C ARG A 118 2.07 5.74 -4.53
N GLU A 119 1.36 5.83 -3.43
CA GLU A 119 -0.08 5.56 -3.42
C GLU A 119 -0.87 6.83 -3.72
N TYR A 120 -1.97 6.65 -4.44
CA TYR A 120 -3.03 7.64 -4.59
C TYR A 120 -4.30 6.95 -4.10
N VAL A 121 -4.74 7.35 -2.94
CA VAL A 121 -5.84 6.69 -2.22
C VAL A 121 -6.90 7.71 -1.84
N ASP A 122 -8.08 7.25 -1.45
CA ASP A 122 -9.11 8.15 -0.97
C ASP A 122 -8.77 8.60 0.46
N THR A 123 -7.97 9.65 0.55
CA THR A 123 -7.47 10.16 1.83
C THR A 123 -8.58 10.66 2.74
N GLN A 124 -9.66 11.19 2.17
CA GLN A 124 -10.80 11.65 2.95
C GLN A 124 -11.54 10.48 3.61
N ALA A 125 -11.77 9.41 2.85
CA ALA A 125 -12.43 8.23 3.38
C ALA A 125 -11.61 7.58 4.50
N LEU A 126 -10.28 7.50 4.29
CA LEU A 126 -9.37 6.92 5.28
C LEU A 126 -9.28 7.77 6.53
N ALA A 127 -9.21 9.09 6.38
CA ALA A 127 -9.19 10.01 7.52
C ALA A 127 -10.49 9.93 8.33
N ARG A 128 -11.63 9.91 7.66
CA ARG A 128 -12.94 9.78 8.34
C ARG A 128 -13.06 8.47 9.11
N ALA A 129 -12.63 7.36 8.49
CA ALA A 129 -12.70 6.06 9.16
C ALA A 129 -11.75 5.99 10.36
N SER A 130 -10.69 6.78 10.35
CA SER A 130 -9.71 6.85 11.45
C SER A 130 -10.09 7.85 12.54
N GLU A 131 -11.12 8.67 12.32
CA GLU A 131 -11.51 9.74 13.23
C GLU A 131 -12.14 9.18 14.49
N ILE A 132 -11.59 9.58 15.64
CA ILE A 132 -12.17 9.23 16.93
C ILE A 132 -13.39 10.12 17.16
N ASP A 133 -14.52 9.51 17.58
CA ASP A 133 -15.74 10.23 17.90
C ASP A 133 -15.45 11.30 18.95
N ALA A 134 -15.97 12.53 18.74
CA ALA A 134 -15.76 13.65 19.67
C ALA A 134 -16.18 13.32 21.10
N LYS A 135 -17.17 12.46 21.29
CA LYS A 135 -17.62 12.01 22.63
C LYS A 135 -16.64 11.09 23.33
N SER A 136 -15.73 10.46 22.58
CA SER A 136 -14.71 9.55 23.12
C SER A 136 -13.39 10.26 23.41
N ARG A 137 -13.27 11.52 23.03
CA ARG A 137 -12.03 12.27 23.26
C ARG A 137 -11.96 12.74 24.71
N PRO A 138 -10.79 12.58 25.35
CA PRO A 138 -10.62 13.09 26.69
C PRO A 138 -10.71 14.62 26.75
#